data_5582f8f19171168be60b0d55da19d792
#
_entry.id   5582f8f19171168be60b0d55da19d792
#
_cell.length_a   1.000
_cell.length_b   1.000
_cell.length_c   1.000
_cell.angle_alpha   90.00
_cell.angle_beta   90.00
_cell.angle_gamma   90.00
#
_symmetry.space_group_name_H-M   'P 1'
#
loop_
_entity.id
_entity.type
_entity.pdbx_description
1 polymer ?
#
loop_
_entity_poly.entity_id
_entity_poly.type
_entity_poly.pdbx_seq_one_letter_code
_entity_poly.pdbx_strand_id
1 'polypeptide(L)'
;MTGDGGVRIAVVDYGIGNLRSAQKALQAVGADTVLTDDPDQITGAAGVVLPGVGAFGPCMEALRASGLEGVTRSAIDDGRPFLGICVGMQMLYDASDEDPDVKGMGVLAGRVRRLGEGVKRPQMQWNVVERQVDSPLFSGLADPVWMYFVHSFAPEPTDDLVATCEYGGPVVAAVQRGRLWATQFHPEKSGRAGLALLANFVAST
;
A
#
# COMPACT_ATOMS: atom_id res chain seq x y z
N MET A 1 33.35 -10.57 -9.44
CA MET A 1 32.39 -10.25 -8.37
C MET A 1 31.02 -10.30 -9.01
N THR A 2 30.37 -11.46 -8.93
CA THR A 2 29.04 -11.70 -9.46
C THR A 2 28.06 -11.04 -8.50
N GLY A 3 27.48 -9.88 -8.88
CA GLY A 3 26.38 -9.30 -8.17
C GLY A 3 25.23 -10.30 -8.22
N ASP A 4 24.87 -10.82 -7.07
CA ASP A 4 23.64 -11.58 -6.86
C ASP A 4 22.50 -10.61 -7.16
N GLY A 5 21.93 -10.71 -8.38
CA GLY A 5 20.97 -9.77 -8.91
C GLY A 5 19.60 -9.97 -8.30
N GLY A 6 19.46 -9.70 -7.01
CA GLY A 6 18.14 -9.61 -6.36
C GLY A 6 17.28 -8.58 -7.10
N VAL A 7 16.01 -8.88 -7.24
CA VAL A 7 15.05 -7.97 -7.87
C VAL A 7 15.00 -6.65 -7.08
N ARG A 8 15.36 -5.54 -7.73
CA ARG A 8 15.41 -4.24 -7.07
C ARG A 8 14.02 -3.66 -6.89
N ILE A 9 13.68 -3.32 -5.64
CA ILE A 9 12.43 -2.66 -5.27
C ILE A 9 12.74 -1.27 -4.72
N ALA A 10 12.10 -0.25 -5.28
CA ALA A 10 12.14 1.11 -4.75
C ALA A 10 11.03 1.33 -3.73
N VAL A 11 11.38 1.77 -2.52
CA VAL A 11 10.47 2.34 -1.55
C VAL A 11 10.55 3.85 -1.70
N VAL A 12 9.44 4.49 -2.07
CA VAL A 12 9.37 5.93 -2.35
C VAL A 12 9.55 6.71 -1.05
N ASP A 13 10.61 7.53 -0.99
CA ASP A 13 10.89 8.42 0.14
C ASP A 13 10.45 9.85 -0.19
N TYR A 14 9.24 10.18 0.18
CA TYR A 14 8.71 11.55 0.07
C TYR A 14 8.68 12.27 1.43
N GLY A 15 9.47 11.80 2.40
CA GLY A 15 9.65 12.42 3.71
C GLY A 15 8.62 12.01 4.77
N ILE A 16 7.55 11.28 4.41
CA ILE A 16 6.52 10.82 5.34
C ILE A 16 6.34 9.31 5.21
N GLY A 17 6.38 8.59 6.33
CA GLY A 17 6.07 7.17 6.33
C GLY A 17 6.89 6.35 7.32
N ASN A 18 6.43 5.11 7.55
CA ASN A 18 7.21 4.08 8.24
C ASN A 18 8.17 3.39 7.25
N LEU A 19 8.91 4.22 6.49
CA LEU A 19 9.68 3.85 5.31
C LEU A 19 10.70 2.76 5.60
N ARG A 20 11.46 2.91 6.72
CA ARG A 20 12.49 1.95 7.11
C ARG A 20 11.92 0.59 7.51
N SER A 21 10.71 0.54 8.08
CA SER A 21 10.07 -0.73 8.41
C SER A 21 9.62 -1.47 7.15
N ALA A 22 9.06 -0.76 6.16
CA ALA A 22 8.72 -1.33 4.87
C ALA A 22 9.97 -1.85 4.15
N GLN A 23 11.06 -1.05 4.10
CA GLN A 23 12.35 -1.46 3.53
C GLN A 23 12.89 -2.73 4.19
N LYS A 24 12.96 -2.75 5.53
CA LYS A 24 13.48 -3.91 6.27
C LYS A 24 12.63 -5.17 6.09
N ALA A 25 11.30 -5.02 6.01
CA ALA A 25 10.41 -6.15 5.79
C ALA A 25 10.59 -6.75 4.38
N LEU A 26 10.78 -5.91 3.36
CA LEU A 26 11.10 -6.35 1.99
C LEU A 26 12.48 -7.01 1.92
N GLN A 27 13.48 -6.45 2.59
CA GLN A 27 14.82 -7.07 2.70
C GLN A 27 14.77 -8.43 3.41
N ALA A 28 13.94 -8.56 4.44
CA ALA A 28 13.77 -9.82 5.17
C ALA A 28 13.18 -10.96 4.32
N VAL A 29 12.50 -10.63 3.22
CA VAL A 29 11.97 -11.60 2.25
C VAL A 29 12.83 -11.71 0.98
N GLY A 30 14.05 -11.16 1.01
CA GLY A 30 15.09 -11.37 -0.02
C GLY A 30 15.14 -10.32 -1.14
N ALA A 31 14.37 -9.22 -1.06
CA ALA A 31 14.44 -8.17 -2.06
C ALA A 31 15.71 -7.28 -1.89
N ASP A 32 16.33 -6.90 -3.00
CA ASP A 32 17.25 -5.75 -3.05
C ASP A 32 16.43 -4.48 -3.00
N THR A 33 16.32 -3.86 -1.80
CA THR A 33 15.41 -2.75 -1.55
C THR A 33 16.14 -1.45 -1.32
N VAL A 34 15.85 -0.45 -2.12
CA VAL A 34 16.36 0.91 -1.95
C VAL A 34 15.23 1.82 -1.42
N LEU A 35 15.52 2.59 -0.38
CA LEU A 35 14.70 3.72 0.07
C LEU A 35 15.26 4.95 -0.63
N THR A 36 14.45 5.61 -1.47
CA THR A 36 14.97 6.64 -2.37
C THR A 36 13.97 7.75 -2.69
N ASP A 37 14.48 8.96 -2.80
CA ASP A 37 13.84 10.16 -3.34
C ASP A 37 14.35 10.50 -4.75
N ASP A 38 15.19 9.65 -5.33
CA ASP A 38 15.74 9.79 -6.68
C ASP A 38 14.77 9.21 -7.73
N PRO A 39 14.20 10.02 -8.64
CA PRO A 39 13.31 9.55 -9.69
C PRO A 39 13.92 8.50 -10.61
N ASP A 40 15.23 8.56 -10.87
CA ASP A 40 15.90 7.59 -11.75
C ASP A 40 15.98 6.21 -11.10
N GLN A 41 16.20 6.15 -9.80
CA GLN A 41 16.17 4.88 -9.06
C GLN A 41 14.76 4.28 -8.99
N ILE A 42 13.72 5.12 -8.86
CA ILE A 42 12.32 4.67 -8.91
C ILE A 42 12.00 4.15 -10.32
N THR A 43 12.42 4.86 -11.36
CA THR A 43 12.23 4.47 -12.76
C THR A 43 12.93 3.15 -13.09
N GLY A 44 14.13 2.94 -12.57
CA GLY A 44 14.94 1.73 -12.82
C GLY A 44 14.55 0.53 -11.96
N ALA A 45 13.64 0.67 -11.01
CA ALA A 45 13.24 -0.42 -10.12
C ALA A 45 12.27 -1.40 -10.81
N ALA A 46 12.39 -2.69 -10.50
CA ALA A 46 11.50 -3.73 -11.01
C ALA A 46 10.13 -3.71 -10.32
N GLY A 47 10.06 -3.16 -9.10
CA GLY A 47 8.81 -2.94 -8.37
C GLY A 47 8.90 -1.67 -7.51
N VAL A 48 7.75 -1.08 -7.21
CA VAL A 48 7.67 0.16 -6.44
C VAL A 48 6.72 0.00 -5.26
N VAL A 49 7.14 0.48 -4.10
CA VAL A 49 6.30 0.51 -2.88
C VAL A 49 6.10 1.96 -2.47
N LEU A 50 4.85 2.35 -2.28
CA LEU A 50 4.42 3.64 -1.75
C LEU A 50 3.85 3.46 -0.35
N PRO A 51 4.64 3.59 0.72
CA PRO A 51 4.11 3.61 2.07
C PRO A 51 3.51 4.97 2.39
N GLY A 52 2.59 4.99 3.37
CA GLY A 52 2.09 6.25 3.90
C GLY A 52 1.60 6.08 5.34
N VAL A 53 1.82 7.09 6.17
CA VAL A 53 1.28 7.17 7.54
C VAL A 53 0.85 8.61 7.86
N GLY A 54 -0.01 8.78 8.86
CA GLY A 54 -0.54 10.09 9.20
C GLY A 54 -1.82 10.39 8.45
N ALA A 55 -1.98 11.61 7.91
CA ALA A 55 -3.17 12.07 7.24
C ALA A 55 -2.99 12.14 5.72
N PHE A 56 -4.10 12.03 4.99
CA PHE A 56 -4.15 12.02 3.52
C PHE A 56 -3.55 13.28 2.89
N GLY A 57 -4.02 14.47 3.31
CA GLY A 57 -3.58 15.75 2.74
C GLY A 57 -2.08 15.97 2.86
N PRO A 58 -1.50 15.93 4.07
CA PRO A 58 -0.05 16.03 4.26
C PRO A 58 0.77 15.03 3.44
N CYS A 59 0.31 13.79 3.28
CA CYS A 59 1.00 12.80 2.44
C CYS A 59 0.98 13.19 0.96
N MET A 60 -0.17 13.62 0.43
CA MET A 60 -0.28 14.08 -0.96
C MET A 60 0.54 15.34 -1.22
N GLU A 61 0.52 16.29 -0.29
CA GLU A 61 1.32 17.52 -0.39
C GLU A 61 2.82 17.22 -0.38
N ALA A 62 3.28 16.32 0.50
CA ALA A 62 4.67 15.92 0.56
C ALA A 62 5.11 15.17 -0.71
N LEU A 63 4.28 14.27 -1.25
CA LEU A 63 4.57 13.57 -2.50
C LEU A 63 4.69 14.53 -3.69
N ARG A 64 3.85 15.57 -3.74
CA ARG A 64 3.91 16.63 -4.76
C ARG A 64 5.11 17.54 -4.57
N ALA A 65 5.36 17.98 -3.35
CA ALA A 65 6.49 18.84 -3.03
C ALA A 65 7.86 18.20 -3.31
N SER A 66 7.96 16.87 -3.13
CA SER A 66 9.15 16.10 -3.49
C SER A 66 9.34 15.92 -5.01
N GLY A 67 8.32 16.21 -5.82
CA GLY A 67 8.33 15.96 -7.26
C GLY A 67 8.17 14.49 -7.67
N LEU A 68 7.88 13.60 -6.71
CA LEU A 68 7.84 12.15 -6.94
C LEU A 68 6.47 11.63 -7.41
N GLU A 69 5.40 12.46 -7.39
CA GLU A 69 4.07 12.02 -7.84
C GLU A 69 4.09 11.50 -9.29
N GLY A 70 4.76 12.22 -10.20
CA GLY A 70 4.84 11.87 -11.60
C GLY A 70 5.53 10.52 -11.85
N VAL A 71 6.72 10.31 -11.29
CA VAL A 71 7.45 9.04 -11.47
C VAL A 71 6.75 7.87 -10.79
N THR A 72 6.10 8.09 -9.64
CA THR A 72 5.28 7.11 -8.95
C THR A 72 4.10 6.68 -9.80
N ARG A 73 3.41 7.64 -10.43
CA ARG A 73 2.31 7.37 -11.37
C ARG A 73 2.79 6.62 -12.61
N SER A 74 3.89 7.05 -13.21
CA SER A 74 4.47 6.36 -14.38
C SER A 74 4.78 4.89 -14.08
N ALA A 75 5.26 4.57 -12.86
CA ALA A 75 5.50 3.19 -12.47
C ALA A 75 4.24 2.32 -12.53
N ILE A 76 3.09 2.90 -12.17
CA ILE A 76 1.79 2.23 -12.25
C ILE A 76 1.33 2.10 -13.70
N ASP A 77 1.40 3.20 -14.46
CA ASP A 77 0.94 3.28 -15.86
C ASP A 77 1.75 2.34 -16.78
N ASP A 78 3.04 2.14 -16.48
CA ASP A 78 3.93 1.17 -17.15
C ASP A 78 3.61 -0.29 -16.80
N GLY A 79 2.67 -0.56 -15.87
CA GLY A 79 2.29 -1.90 -15.43
C GLY A 79 3.35 -2.58 -14.57
N ARG A 80 4.25 -1.82 -13.95
CA ARG A 80 5.22 -2.37 -12.99
C ARG A 80 4.51 -2.83 -11.72
N PRO A 81 4.99 -3.89 -11.06
CA PRO A 81 4.50 -4.26 -9.74
C PRO A 81 4.54 -3.07 -8.78
N PHE A 82 3.39 -2.73 -8.25
CA PHE A 82 3.23 -1.59 -7.37
C PHE A 82 2.46 -1.97 -6.11
N LEU A 83 2.93 -1.54 -4.93
CA LEU A 83 2.27 -1.79 -3.66
C LEU A 83 2.06 -0.49 -2.87
N GLY A 84 0.80 -0.05 -2.74
CA GLY A 84 0.40 1.01 -1.80
C GLY A 84 0.14 0.45 -0.41
N ILE A 85 0.67 1.08 0.66
CA ILE A 85 0.47 0.63 2.05
C ILE A 85 -0.18 1.74 2.88
N CYS A 86 -1.33 1.43 3.49
CA CYS A 86 -2.11 2.29 4.37
C CYS A 86 -2.48 3.62 3.70
N VAL A 87 -1.95 4.77 4.14
CA VAL A 87 -2.21 6.05 3.47
C VAL A 87 -1.68 6.02 2.02
N GLY A 88 -0.61 5.26 1.74
CA GLY A 88 -0.13 5.03 0.37
C GLY A 88 -1.19 4.37 -0.54
N MET A 89 -2.04 3.49 0.00
CA MET A 89 -3.24 3.01 -0.71
C MET A 89 -4.25 4.12 -0.92
N GLN A 90 -4.54 4.90 0.13
CA GLN A 90 -5.54 5.95 0.08
C GLN A 90 -5.19 7.04 -0.95
N MET A 91 -3.91 7.39 -1.06
CA MET A 91 -3.40 8.38 -2.03
C MET A 91 -3.68 8.00 -3.50
N LEU A 92 -3.90 6.73 -3.81
CA LEU A 92 -4.21 6.26 -5.17
C LEU A 92 -5.61 6.65 -5.63
N TYR A 93 -6.54 6.95 -4.71
CA TYR A 93 -7.92 7.31 -5.01
C TYR A 93 -8.07 8.76 -5.46
N ASP A 94 -9.28 9.14 -5.91
CA ASP A 94 -9.56 10.51 -6.40
C ASP A 94 -9.51 11.55 -5.28
N ALA A 95 -10.00 11.20 -4.09
CA ALA A 95 -10.18 12.13 -2.97
C ALA A 95 -10.36 11.42 -1.62
N SER A 96 -10.29 12.19 -0.53
CA SER A 96 -10.55 11.71 0.82
C SER A 96 -11.47 12.67 1.59
N ASP A 97 -12.31 12.13 2.47
CA ASP A 97 -13.09 12.93 3.42
C ASP A 97 -12.23 13.49 4.56
N GLU A 98 -11.00 12.97 4.72
CA GLU A 98 -10.06 13.50 5.72
C GLU A 98 -9.61 14.91 5.36
N ASP A 99 -9.34 15.16 4.06
CA ASP A 99 -8.91 16.45 3.52
C ASP A 99 -9.65 16.70 2.20
N PRO A 100 -10.92 17.17 2.24
CA PRO A 100 -11.80 17.24 1.07
C PRO A 100 -11.29 18.11 -0.08
N ASP A 101 -10.44 19.10 0.21
CA ASP A 101 -9.88 20.05 -0.76
C ASP A 101 -8.63 19.50 -1.46
N VAL A 102 -8.05 18.41 -0.94
CA VAL A 102 -6.86 17.76 -1.51
C VAL A 102 -7.28 16.61 -2.43
N LYS A 103 -6.87 16.68 -3.69
CA LYS A 103 -7.07 15.59 -4.64
C LYS A 103 -6.02 14.52 -4.41
N GLY A 104 -6.41 13.26 -4.56
CA GLY A 104 -5.48 12.14 -4.62
C GLY A 104 -4.82 12.01 -6.00
N MET A 105 -4.19 10.88 -6.22
CA MET A 105 -3.53 10.58 -7.51
C MET A 105 -4.53 10.24 -8.63
N GLY A 106 -5.77 9.83 -8.30
CA GLY A 106 -6.79 9.47 -9.30
C GLY A 106 -6.40 8.25 -10.14
N VAL A 107 -5.64 7.34 -9.58
CA VAL A 107 -5.30 6.06 -10.19
C VAL A 107 -6.45 5.07 -10.02
N LEU A 108 -7.01 5.01 -8.81
CA LEU A 108 -8.19 4.23 -8.48
C LEU A 108 -9.40 5.17 -8.36
N ALA A 109 -10.50 4.80 -8.99
CA ALA A 109 -11.73 5.58 -8.89
C ALA A 109 -12.34 5.47 -7.50
N GLY A 110 -12.98 6.55 -7.05
CA GLY A 110 -13.71 6.58 -5.79
C GLY A 110 -13.05 7.43 -4.72
N ARG A 111 -13.56 7.29 -3.51
CA ARG A 111 -13.25 8.18 -2.40
C ARG A 111 -12.90 7.41 -1.14
N VAL A 112 -11.95 7.95 -0.38
CA VAL A 112 -11.63 7.48 0.96
C VAL A 112 -12.60 8.10 1.95
N ARG A 113 -13.34 7.27 2.69
CA ARG A 113 -14.39 7.68 3.63
C ARG A 113 -13.95 7.47 5.07
N ARG A 114 -14.52 8.27 5.95
CA ARG A 114 -14.39 8.05 7.39
C ARG A 114 -15.06 6.75 7.79
N LEU A 115 -14.42 5.96 8.66
CA LEU A 115 -15.03 4.76 9.24
C LEU A 115 -16.36 5.08 9.93
N GLY A 116 -17.30 4.15 9.87
CA GLY A 116 -18.68 4.31 10.32
C GLY A 116 -18.82 4.86 11.74
N GLU A 117 -20.01 5.36 12.04
CA GLU A 117 -20.36 5.77 13.41
C GLU A 117 -20.49 4.55 14.33
N GLY A 118 -20.25 4.75 15.62
CA GLY A 118 -20.35 3.67 16.63
C GLY A 118 -19.09 2.81 16.79
N VAL A 119 -18.06 3.01 15.96
CA VAL A 119 -16.77 2.33 16.16
C VAL A 119 -15.70 3.30 16.68
N LYS A 120 -14.74 2.75 17.41
CA LYS A 120 -13.58 3.52 17.88
C LYS A 120 -12.70 3.90 16.69
N ARG A 121 -12.28 5.14 16.60
CA ARG A 121 -11.34 5.67 15.59
C ARG A 121 -10.09 6.21 16.27
N PRO A 122 -8.87 5.82 15.80
CA PRO A 122 -8.62 4.87 14.72
C PRO A 122 -9.00 3.42 15.08
N GLN A 123 -9.32 2.60 14.05
CA GLN A 123 -9.18 1.16 14.16
C GLN A 123 -7.69 0.89 14.37
N MET A 124 -7.30 0.49 15.57
CA MET A 124 -5.90 0.19 15.90
C MET A 124 -5.85 -1.17 16.58
N GLN A 125 -5.72 -2.20 15.75
CA GLN A 125 -5.79 -3.60 16.23
C GLN A 125 -5.32 -4.59 15.15
N TRP A 126 -5.06 -5.81 15.55
CA TRP A 126 -5.11 -6.96 14.68
C TRP A 126 -6.55 -7.25 14.31
N ASN A 127 -6.80 -7.50 13.03
CA ASN A 127 -8.11 -7.88 12.55
C ASN A 127 -8.02 -8.95 11.47
N VAL A 128 -9.10 -9.66 11.29
CA VAL A 128 -9.25 -10.71 10.29
C VAL A 128 -9.48 -10.07 8.93
N VAL A 129 -8.71 -10.48 7.95
CA VAL A 129 -8.87 -10.13 6.53
C VAL A 129 -9.47 -11.34 5.81
N GLU A 130 -10.59 -11.12 5.16
CA GLU A 130 -11.33 -12.12 4.39
C GLU A 130 -11.23 -11.80 2.90
N ARG A 131 -10.77 -12.75 2.11
CA ARG A 131 -10.67 -12.58 0.66
C ARG A 131 -12.06 -12.63 0.03
N GLN A 132 -12.29 -11.71 -0.91
CA GLN A 132 -13.50 -11.67 -1.73
C GLN A 132 -13.24 -12.28 -3.11
N VAL A 133 -12.01 -12.14 -3.59
CA VAL A 133 -11.52 -12.74 -4.85
C VAL A 133 -10.09 -13.24 -4.67
N ASP A 134 -9.68 -14.18 -5.51
CA ASP A 134 -8.30 -14.66 -5.54
C ASP A 134 -7.35 -13.55 -6.03
N SER A 135 -6.21 -13.43 -5.35
CA SER A 135 -5.14 -12.51 -5.71
C SER A 135 -3.78 -13.16 -5.45
N PRO A 136 -2.82 -13.00 -6.38
CA PRO A 136 -1.46 -13.49 -6.18
C PRO A 136 -0.82 -12.97 -4.89
N LEU A 137 -1.19 -11.75 -4.45
CA LEU A 137 -0.69 -11.15 -3.22
C LEU A 137 -0.98 -12.02 -1.98
N PHE A 138 -2.08 -12.75 -1.97
CA PHE A 138 -2.51 -13.61 -0.86
C PHE A 138 -2.19 -15.10 -1.08
N SER A 139 -1.42 -15.44 -2.12
CA SER A 139 -1.08 -16.83 -2.43
C SER A 139 -0.40 -17.51 -1.24
N GLY A 140 -0.87 -18.71 -0.88
CA GLY A 140 -0.32 -19.50 0.23
C GLY A 140 -0.60 -18.99 1.64
N LEU A 141 -1.31 -17.86 1.80
CA LEU A 141 -1.76 -17.39 3.10
C LEU A 141 -3.06 -18.12 3.51
N ALA A 142 -3.26 -18.24 4.83
CA ALA A 142 -4.54 -18.70 5.38
C ALA A 142 -5.69 -17.78 4.93
N ASP A 143 -6.91 -18.30 4.91
CA ASP A 143 -8.13 -17.55 4.69
C ASP A 143 -9.18 -17.99 5.70
N PRO A 144 -9.56 -17.14 6.65
CA PRO A 144 -9.11 -15.75 6.83
C PRO A 144 -7.69 -15.62 7.41
N VAL A 145 -7.08 -14.45 7.26
CA VAL A 145 -5.74 -14.13 7.75
C VAL A 145 -5.74 -12.92 8.67
N TRP A 146 -4.93 -12.93 9.73
CA TRP A 146 -4.79 -11.81 10.65
C TRP A 146 -3.75 -10.79 10.18
N MET A 147 -4.16 -9.51 10.10
CA MET A 147 -3.30 -8.38 9.75
C MET A 147 -3.46 -7.22 10.74
N TYR A 148 -2.45 -6.36 10.82
CA TYR A 148 -2.45 -5.20 11.72
C TYR A 148 -2.96 -3.94 11.01
N PHE A 149 -3.94 -3.29 11.61
CA PHE A 149 -4.57 -2.06 11.11
C PHE A 149 -4.35 -0.89 12.06
N VAL A 150 -4.17 0.31 11.50
CA VAL A 150 -4.20 1.59 12.22
C VAL A 150 -4.67 2.69 11.29
N HIS A 151 -5.97 2.95 11.23
CA HIS A 151 -6.57 3.97 10.34
C HIS A 151 -7.94 4.43 10.83
N SER A 152 -8.34 5.64 10.44
CA SER A 152 -9.68 6.23 10.71
C SER A 152 -10.52 6.37 9.44
N PHE A 153 -9.90 6.20 8.28
CA PHE A 153 -10.50 6.31 6.96
C PHE A 153 -10.15 5.08 6.13
N ALA A 154 -11.03 4.69 5.22
CA ALA A 154 -10.84 3.59 4.29
C ALA A 154 -11.52 3.88 2.95
N PRO A 155 -11.05 3.32 1.83
CA PRO A 155 -11.72 3.50 0.55
C PRO A 155 -13.12 2.90 0.53
N GLU A 156 -13.98 3.49 -0.33
CA GLU A 156 -15.24 2.85 -0.72
C GLU A 156 -14.94 1.58 -1.55
N PRO A 157 -15.79 0.54 -1.44
CA PRO A 157 -15.64 -0.65 -2.28
C PRO A 157 -15.83 -0.29 -3.76
N THR A 158 -14.96 -0.85 -4.62
CA THR A 158 -15.01 -0.72 -6.08
C THR A 158 -14.82 -2.10 -6.71
N ASP A 159 -14.83 -2.16 -8.04
CA ASP A 159 -14.55 -3.41 -8.78
C ASP A 159 -13.11 -3.94 -8.56
N ASP A 160 -12.22 -3.10 -8.00
CA ASP A 160 -10.85 -3.48 -7.66
C ASP A 160 -10.74 -4.21 -6.29
N LEU A 161 -11.84 -4.39 -5.57
CA LEU A 161 -11.87 -5.01 -4.24
C LEU A 161 -11.32 -6.43 -4.26
N VAL A 162 -10.33 -6.71 -3.39
CA VAL A 162 -9.76 -8.05 -3.19
C VAL A 162 -10.14 -8.64 -1.84
N ALA A 163 -10.08 -7.85 -0.79
CA ALA A 163 -10.32 -8.33 0.56
C ALA A 163 -10.93 -7.26 1.45
N THR A 164 -11.69 -7.71 2.45
CA THR A 164 -12.32 -6.86 3.47
C THR A 164 -11.91 -7.29 4.88
N CYS A 165 -12.18 -6.44 5.86
CA CYS A 165 -12.25 -6.81 7.26
C CYS A 165 -13.55 -6.26 7.87
N GLU A 166 -14.03 -6.87 8.95
CA GLU A 166 -15.22 -6.41 9.66
C GLU A 166 -14.82 -5.41 10.75
N TYR A 167 -15.34 -4.18 10.67
CA TYR A 167 -15.16 -3.17 11.71
C TYR A 167 -16.33 -2.20 11.76
N GLY A 168 -17.47 -2.66 12.34
CA GLY A 168 -18.74 -1.94 12.35
C GLY A 168 -19.37 -1.86 10.96
N GLY A 169 -19.12 -2.88 10.17
CA GLY A 169 -19.45 -3.07 8.78
C GLY A 169 -18.20 -3.49 7.96
N PRO A 170 -18.40 -3.88 6.71
CA PRO A 170 -17.30 -4.28 5.85
C PRO A 170 -16.41 -3.09 5.49
N VAL A 171 -15.11 -3.22 5.74
CA VAL A 171 -14.08 -2.22 5.42
C VAL A 171 -13.13 -2.79 4.37
N VAL A 172 -12.82 -2.04 3.33
CA VAL A 172 -11.86 -2.42 2.29
C VAL A 172 -10.48 -2.61 2.91
N ALA A 173 -9.97 -3.82 2.86
CA ALA A 173 -8.66 -4.18 3.41
C ALA A 173 -7.57 -4.27 2.34
N ALA A 174 -7.92 -4.69 1.12
CA ALA A 174 -7.00 -4.74 -0.01
C ALA A 174 -7.73 -4.58 -1.33
N VAL A 175 -7.03 -4.01 -2.31
CA VAL A 175 -7.48 -3.84 -3.70
C VAL A 175 -6.40 -4.29 -4.67
N GLN A 176 -6.81 -4.62 -5.92
CA GLN A 176 -5.92 -4.96 -7.01
C GLN A 176 -6.46 -4.47 -8.34
N ARG A 177 -5.59 -3.85 -9.15
CA ARG A 177 -5.82 -3.55 -10.56
C ARG A 177 -4.59 -3.94 -11.39
N GLY A 178 -4.68 -5.05 -12.11
CA GLY A 178 -3.52 -5.59 -12.83
C GLY A 178 -2.39 -5.94 -11.87
N ARG A 179 -1.23 -5.29 -12.02
CA ARG A 179 -0.04 -5.42 -11.16
C ARG A 179 0.07 -4.32 -10.09
N LEU A 180 -0.96 -3.51 -9.91
CA LEU A 180 -1.09 -2.60 -8.78
C LEU A 180 -1.87 -3.31 -7.67
N TRP A 181 -1.27 -3.42 -6.50
CA TRP A 181 -1.91 -3.84 -5.27
C TRP A 181 -1.87 -2.73 -4.24
N ALA A 182 -2.84 -2.69 -3.37
CA ALA A 182 -2.76 -1.81 -2.22
C ALA A 182 -3.48 -2.41 -1.00
N THR A 183 -2.94 -2.15 0.20
CA THR A 183 -3.46 -2.67 1.47
C THR A 183 -3.73 -1.54 2.44
N GLN A 184 -4.86 -1.60 3.15
CA GLN A 184 -5.17 -0.69 4.25
C GLN A 184 -4.41 -1.07 5.52
N PHE A 185 -4.13 -2.34 5.70
CA PHE A 185 -3.30 -2.85 6.79
C PHE A 185 -1.80 -2.65 6.48
N HIS A 186 -0.98 -2.83 7.51
CA HIS A 186 0.46 -2.73 7.45
C HIS A 186 1.10 -4.13 7.37
N PRO A 187 1.47 -4.65 6.18
CA PRO A 187 2.12 -5.95 6.08
C PRO A 187 3.45 -5.98 6.84
N GLU A 188 4.21 -4.86 6.85
CA GLU A 188 5.48 -4.73 7.57
C GLU A 188 5.34 -4.81 9.11
N LYS A 189 4.08 -4.75 9.62
CA LYS A 189 3.75 -4.89 11.04
C LYS A 189 2.92 -6.14 11.34
N SER A 190 2.65 -6.96 10.31
CA SER A 190 1.72 -8.09 10.40
C SER A 190 2.43 -9.44 10.58
N GLY A 191 3.63 -9.44 11.15
CA GLY A 191 4.37 -10.64 11.50
C GLY A 191 4.61 -11.58 10.32
N ARG A 192 4.46 -12.90 10.51
CA ARG A 192 4.75 -13.89 9.48
C ARG A 192 3.80 -13.78 8.28
N ALA A 193 2.51 -13.50 8.51
CA ALA A 193 1.53 -13.35 7.44
C ALA A 193 1.86 -12.14 6.56
N GLY A 194 2.23 -11.01 7.19
CA GLY A 194 2.67 -9.83 6.45
C GLY A 194 3.94 -10.05 5.65
N LEU A 195 4.93 -10.76 6.20
CA LEU A 195 6.15 -11.12 5.46
C LEU A 195 5.84 -12.06 4.29
N ALA A 196 4.95 -13.04 4.45
CA ALA A 196 4.53 -13.92 3.36
C ALA A 196 3.84 -13.12 2.24
N LEU A 197 2.99 -12.16 2.58
CA LEU A 197 2.36 -11.26 1.61
C LEU A 197 3.41 -10.42 0.85
N LEU A 198 4.39 -9.86 1.57
CA LEU A 198 5.48 -9.11 0.93
C LEU A 198 6.36 -10.01 0.04
N ALA A 199 6.59 -11.27 0.44
CA ALA A 199 7.29 -12.24 -0.41
C ALA A 199 6.52 -12.51 -1.72
N ASN A 200 5.20 -12.60 -1.68
CA ASN A 200 4.37 -12.73 -2.88
C ASN A 200 4.47 -11.49 -3.78
N PHE A 201 4.50 -10.29 -3.20
CA PHE A 201 4.76 -9.07 -3.96
C PHE A 201 6.12 -9.11 -4.64
N VAL A 202 7.19 -9.46 -3.92
CA VAL A 202 8.55 -9.60 -4.47
C VAL A 202 8.59 -10.65 -5.58
N ALA A 203 7.91 -11.77 -5.42
CA ALA A 203 7.83 -12.82 -6.45
C ALA A 203 7.06 -12.38 -7.71
N SER A 204 6.29 -11.29 -7.62
CA SER A 204 5.58 -10.70 -8.76
C SER A 204 6.43 -9.70 -9.56
N THR A 205 7.63 -9.35 -9.07
CA THR A 205 8.56 -8.43 -9.74
C THR A 205 9.53 -9.19 -10.61
#